data_15069567144494168c9d1134008b98c7
#
_entry.id   15069567144494168c9d1134008b98c7
#
_cell.length_a   1.000
_cell.length_b   1.000
_cell.length_c   1.000
_cell.angle_alpha   90.00
_cell.angle_beta   90.00
_cell.angle_gamma   90.00
#
_symmetry.space_group_name_H-M   'P 1'
#
loop_
_entity.id
_entity.type
_entity.pdbx_description
1 polymer ?
#
loop_
_entity_poly.entity_id
_entity_poly.type
_entity_poly.pdbx_seq_one_letter_code
_entity_poly.pdbx_strand_id
1 'polypeptide(L)'
;MNRKEYTSSLYSQYKKEPIKTRIIPKEEILFSLKNISQLLTLDVLKPDYTYQDRERLVLNRKEGLLALFTKRGRKDPKKDVEDFLNSLGGIRTLLLSTIKIIREGDPASDNDGEIVATYPGFKAILCYRIGHLFYQKG
;
A
#
# COMPACT_ATOMS: atom_id res chain seq x y z
N MET A 1 20.97 6.94 36.20
CA MET A 1 20.40 5.60 35.94
C MET A 1 21.38 4.80 35.10
N ASN A 2 21.81 3.66 35.62
CA ASN A 2 22.73 2.81 34.85
C ASN A 2 21.98 1.99 33.78
N ARG A 3 22.70 1.37 32.83
CA ARG A 3 22.15 0.62 31.72
C ARG A 3 21.17 -0.50 32.13
N LYS A 4 21.47 -1.19 33.24
CA LYS A 4 20.65 -2.30 33.78
C LYS A 4 19.33 -1.78 34.34
N GLU A 5 19.34 -0.66 35.06
CA GLU A 5 18.12 -0.03 35.60
C GLU A 5 17.20 0.46 34.50
N TYR A 6 17.76 1.09 33.45
CA TYR A 6 17.00 1.54 32.30
C TYR A 6 16.33 0.36 31.55
N THR A 7 17.09 -0.70 31.29
CA THR A 7 16.57 -1.91 30.62
C THR A 7 15.46 -2.58 31.44
N SER A 8 15.66 -2.68 32.75
CA SER A 8 14.66 -3.27 33.67
C SER A 8 13.38 -2.44 33.73
N SER A 9 13.50 -1.11 33.74
CA SER A 9 12.36 -0.19 33.73
C SER A 9 11.55 -0.32 32.44
N LEU A 10 12.20 -0.29 31.29
CA LEU A 10 11.53 -0.50 30.00
C LEU A 10 10.85 -1.87 29.92
N TYR A 11 11.56 -2.93 30.32
CA TYR A 11 11.00 -4.28 30.28
C TYR A 11 9.77 -4.43 31.15
N SER A 12 9.73 -3.78 32.33
CA SER A 12 8.57 -3.78 33.22
C SER A 12 7.37 -3.04 32.60
N GLN A 13 7.62 -1.96 31.85
CA GLN A 13 6.57 -1.23 31.12
C GLN A 13 5.97 -2.09 30.00
N TYR A 14 6.79 -2.79 29.21
CA TYR A 14 6.30 -3.70 28.17
C TYR A 14 5.42 -4.83 28.71
N LYS A 15 5.67 -5.31 29.93
CA LYS A 15 4.83 -6.34 30.57
C LYS A 15 3.49 -5.82 31.11
N LYS A 16 3.44 -4.54 31.48
CA LYS A 16 2.22 -3.95 32.07
C LYS A 16 1.11 -3.67 31.07
N GLU A 17 1.47 -3.45 29.81
CA GLU A 17 0.52 -3.21 28.72
C GLU A 17 0.66 -4.31 27.68
N PRO A 18 -0.12 -5.41 27.79
CA PRO A 18 -0.14 -6.43 26.74
C PRO A 18 -0.68 -5.82 25.46
N ILE A 19 0.20 -5.45 24.56
CA ILE A 19 -0.17 -5.05 23.20
C ILE A 19 -0.82 -6.27 22.56
N LYS A 20 -2.11 -6.19 22.27
CA LYS A 20 -2.80 -7.20 21.45
C LYS A 20 -2.30 -7.08 20.02
N THR A 21 -1.19 -7.73 19.71
CA THR A 21 -0.66 -7.77 18.35
C THR A 21 -1.15 -9.01 17.63
N ARG A 22 -1.92 -8.82 16.56
CA ARG A 22 -1.81 -9.74 15.43
C ARG A 22 -0.53 -9.33 14.70
N ILE A 23 0.52 -10.10 14.85
CA ILE A 23 1.77 -9.86 14.13
C ILE A 23 1.49 -10.13 12.65
N ILE A 24 1.39 -9.06 11.88
CA ILE A 24 1.48 -9.12 10.42
C ILE A 24 2.96 -8.96 10.12
N PRO A 25 3.62 -9.91 9.46
CA PRO A 25 5.01 -9.71 9.05
C PRO A 25 5.12 -8.43 8.23
N LYS A 26 6.04 -7.56 8.62
CA LYS A 26 6.29 -6.28 7.92
C LYS A 26 6.49 -6.48 6.43
N GLU A 27 7.18 -7.54 6.06
CA GLU A 27 7.46 -7.93 4.68
C GLU A 27 6.19 -8.19 3.86
N GLU A 28 5.17 -8.82 4.44
CA GLU A 28 3.88 -9.06 3.76
C GLU A 28 3.15 -7.73 3.49
N ILE A 29 3.18 -6.80 4.44
CA ILE A 29 2.59 -5.47 4.27
C ILE A 29 3.31 -4.70 3.17
N LEU A 30 4.63 -4.64 3.22
CA LEU A 30 5.45 -3.94 2.22
C LEU A 30 5.29 -4.55 0.83
N PHE A 31 5.25 -5.87 0.74
CA PHE A 31 5.02 -6.58 -0.51
C PHE A 31 3.64 -6.25 -1.10
N SER A 32 2.59 -6.27 -0.27
CA SER A 32 1.23 -5.93 -0.70
C SER A 32 1.12 -4.48 -1.15
N LEU A 33 1.70 -3.54 -0.40
CA LEU A 33 1.74 -2.13 -0.77
C LEU A 33 2.45 -1.92 -2.11
N LYS A 34 3.60 -2.53 -2.32
CA LYS A 34 4.36 -2.46 -3.58
C LYS A 34 3.54 -2.99 -4.76
N ASN A 35 2.91 -4.14 -4.58
CA ASN A 35 2.14 -4.79 -5.63
C ASN A 35 0.91 -3.99 -6.05
N ILE A 36 0.18 -3.42 -5.09
CA ILE A 36 -0.99 -2.59 -5.38
C ILE A 36 -0.57 -1.24 -5.94
N SER A 37 0.52 -0.66 -5.45
CA SER A 37 1.10 0.57 -6.02
C SER A 37 1.41 0.40 -7.51
N GLN A 38 1.95 -0.74 -7.92
CA GLN A 38 2.22 -1.03 -9.33
C GLN A 38 0.94 -1.05 -10.18
N LEU A 39 -0.16 -1.63 -9.68
CA LEU A 39 -1.45 -1.61 -10.39
C LEU A 39 -1.96 -0.18 -10.62
N LEU A 40 -1.68 0.72 -9.70
CA LEU A 40 -2.19 2.09 -9.72
C LEU A 40 -1.32 3.05 -10.54
N THR A 41 -0.03 2.77 -10.73
CA THR A 41 0.94 3.75 -11.25
C THR A 41 1.78 3.25 -12.43
N LEU A 42 1.59 2.02 -12.88
CA LEU A 42 2.49 1.39 -13.85
C LEU A 42 2.54 2.13 -15.19
N ASP A 43 1.42 2.59 -15.70
CA ASP A 43 1.33 3.32 -16.96
C ASP A 43 1.98 4.72 -16.90
N VAL A 44 2.07 5.30 -15.71
CA VAL A 44 2.83 6.55 -15.49
C VAL A 44 4.34 6.30 -15.52
N LEU A 45 4.77 5.17 -14.98
CA LEU A 45 6.19 4.79 -14.92
C LEU A 45 6.70 4.13 -16.20
N LYS A 46 5.82 3.48 -16.97
CA LYS A 46 6.11 2.77 -18.20
C LYS A 46 5.06 3.09 -19.26
N PRO A 47 5.20 4.18 -20.00
CA PRO A 47 4.20 4.61 -20.99
C PRO A 47 3.96 3.62 -22.15
N ASP A 48 4.94 2.77 -22.43
CA ASP A 48 4.90 1.72 -23.47
C ASP A 48 4.21 0.41 -23.01
N TYR A 49 3.57 0.45 -21.86
CA TYR A 49 2.92 -0.71 -21.25
C TYR A 49 1.67 -1.11 -22.03
N THR A 50 1.65 -2.37 -22.48
CA THR A 50 0.55 -2.90 -23.30
C THR A 50 -0.67 -3.33 -22.46
N TYR A 51 -1.82 -3.52 -23.12
CA TYR A 51 -3.01 -4.08 -22.48
C TYR A 51 -2.74 -5.50 -21.94
N GLN A 52 -2.02 -6.34 -22.69
CA GLN A 52 -1.67 -7.70 -22.25
C GLN A 52 -0.76 -7.70 -21.04
N ASP A 53 0.18 -6.77 -20.96
CA ASP A 53 1.02 -6.61 -19.76
C ASP A 53 0.18 -6.24 -18.54
N ARG A 54 -0.78 -5.35 -18.70
CA ARG A 54 -1.72 -4.95 -17.66
C ARG A 54 -2.58 -6.12 -17.19
N GLU A 55 -3.17 -6.87 -18.13
CA GLU A 55 -3.97 -8.05 -17.81
C GLU A 55 -3.18 -9.08 -17.01
N ARG A 56 -1.95 -9.39 -17.44
CA ARG A 56 -1.04 -10.29 -16.73
C ARG A 56 -0.73 -9.80 -15.32
N LEU A 57 -0.48 -8.50 -15.16
CA LEU A 57 -0.23 -7.90 -13.86
C LEU A 57 -1.43 -8.02 -12.94
N VAL A 58 -2.63 -7.69 -13.44
CA VAL A 58 -3.87 -7.78 -12.66
C VAL A 58 -4.10 -9.22 -12.18
N LEU A 59 -3.94 -10.20 -13.06
CA LEU A 59 -4.11 -11.61 -12.72
C LEU A 59 -3.13 -12.04 -11.61
N ASN A 60 -1.84 -11.71 -11.75
CA ASN A 60 -0.84 -12.01 -10.74
C ASN A 60 -1.16 -11.37 -9.38
N ARG A 61 -1.64 -10.13 -9.38
CA ARG A 61 -1.98 -9.43 -8.14
C ARG A 61 -3.26 -9.96 -7.51
N LYS A 62 -4.23 -10.36 -8.34
CA LYS A 62 -5.44 -11.04 -7.89
C LYS A 62 -5.12 -12.33 -7.13
N GLU A 63 -4.24 -13.16 -7.66
CA GLU A 63 -3.77 -14.38 -6.99
C GLU A 63 -3.09 -14.10 -5.65
N GLY A 64 -2.21 -13.12 -5.60
CA GLY A 64 -1.54 -12.71 -4.38
C GLY A 64 -2.49 -12.19 -3.30
N LEU A 65 -3.46 -11.37 -3.68
CA LEU A 65 -4.50 -10.88 -2.77
C LEU A 65 -5.40 -12.02 -2.29
N LEU A 66 -5.74 -12.95 -3.15
CA LEU A 66 -6.54 -14.12 -2.79
C LEU A 66 -5.83 -14.98 -1.74
N ALA A 67 -4.54 -15.23 -1.92
CA ALA A 67 -3.72 -15.95 -0.95
C ALA A 67 -3.66 -15.20 0.40
N LEU A 68 -3.48 -13.88 0.39
CA LEU A 68 -3.44 -13.04 1.58
C LEU A 68 -4.78 -13.08 2.33
N PHE A 69 -5.90 -12.89 1.65
CA PHE A 69 -7.21 -12.88 2.27
C PHE A 69 -7.62 -14.25 2.80
N THR A 70 -7.26 -15.32 2.09
CA THR A 70 -7.46 -16.71 2.55
C THR A 70 -6.66 -16.96 3.83
N LYS A 71 -5.39 -16.57 3.87
CA LYS A 71 -4.52 -16.69 5.04
C LYS A 71 -5.05 -15.90 6.24
N ARG A 72 -5.74 -14.78 5.97
CA ARG A 72 -6.38 -13.94 6.99
C ARG A 72 -7.71 -14.49 7.50
N GLY A 73 -8.18 -15.61 7.00
CA GLY A 73 -9.43 -16.23 7.44
C GLY A 73 -10.70 -15.49 7.01
N ARG A 74 -10.65 -14.77 5.88
CA ARG A 74 -11.83 -14.12 5.31
C ARG A 74 -12.85 -15.18 4.90
N LYS A 75 -14.14 -14.91 5.11
CA LYS A 75 -15.24 -15.86 4.81
C LYS A 75 -15.39 -16.11 3.31
N ASP A 76 -15.29 -15.05 2.52
CA ASP A 76 -15.39 -15.11 1.05
C ASP A 76 -14.22 -14.32 0.43
N PRO A 77 -13.01 -14.91 0.41
CA PRO A 77 -11.82 -14.21 -0.05
C PRO A 77 -11.88 -13.85 -1.54
N LYS A 78 -12.61 -14.61 -2.36
CA LYS A 78 -12.76 -14.31 -3.81
C LYS A 78 -13.55 -13.03 -4.00
N LYS A 79 -14.69 -12.92 -3.34
CA LYS A 79 -15.52 -11.71 -3.37
C LYS A 79 -14.78 -10.52 -2.81
N ASP A 80 -14.10 -10.68 -1.68
CA ASP A 80 -13.31 -9.61 -1.04
C ASP A 80 -12.22 -9.08 -1.98
N VAL A 81 -11.56 -9.96 -2.74
CA VAL A 81 -10.56 -9.55 -3.76
C VAL A 81 -11.22 -8.76 -4.89
N GLU A 82 -12.35 -9.21 -5.41
CA GLU A 82 -13.07 -8.50 -6.46
C GLU A 82 -13.52 -7.12 -6.00
N ASP A 83 -14.11 -7.02 -4.83
CA ASP A 83 -14.55 -5.75 -4.24
C ASP A 83 -13.35 -4.81 -3.99
N PHE A 84 -12.21 -5.36 -3.56
CA PHE A 84 -10.98 -4.60 -3.37
C PHE A 84 -10.45 -4.04 -4.71
N LEU A 85 -10.33 -4.88 -5.73
CA LEU A 85 -9.85 -4.47 -7.05
C LEU A 85 -10.79 -3.43 -7.69
N ASN A 86 -12.10 -3.58 -7.55
CA ASN A 86 -13.08 -2.61 -8.04
C ASN A 86 -12.95 -1.25 -7.35
N SER A 87 -12.52 -1.22 -6.09
CA SER A 87 -12.29 0.02 -5.33
C SER A 87 -11.04 0.78 -5.75
N LEU A 88 -10.09 0.12 -6.45
CA LEU A 88 -8.83 0.76 -6.87
C LEU A 88 -9.04 1.88 -7.89
N GLY A 89 -10.09 1.81 -8.72
CA GLY A 89 -10.39 2.86 -9.69
C GLY A 89 -10.60 4.24 -9.06
N GLY A 90 -11.32 4.30 -7.95
CA GLY A 90 -11.52 5.55 -7.20
C GLY A 90 -10.22 6.08 -6.59
N ILE A 91 -9.38 5.20 -6.05
CA ILE A 91 -8.07 5.57 -5.54
C ILE A 91 -7.18 6.12 -6.66
N ARG A 92 -7.17 5.47 -7.83
CA ARG A 92 -6.40 5.95 -8.97
C ARG A 92 -6.82 7.35 -9.39
N THR A 93 -8.12 7.65 -9.44
CA THR A 93 -8.63 8.98 -9.77
C THR A 93 -8.09 10.04 -8.80
N LEU A 94 -8.09 9.74 -7.50
CA LEU A 94 -7.52 10.64 -6.47
C LEU A 94 -6.02 10.81 -6.62
N LEU A 95 -5.28 9.75 -6.97
CA LEU A 95 -3.82 9.82 -7.19
C LEU A 95 -3.47 10.66 -8.42
N LEU A 96 -4.21 10.53 -9.51
CA LEU A 96 -4.02 11.35 -10.71
C LEU A 96 -4.27 12.84 -10.41
N SER A 97 -5.28 13.15 -9.62
CA SER A 97 -5.52 14.52 -9.13
C SER A 97 -4.36 15.03 -8.28
N THR A 98 -3.80 14.20 -7.41
CA THR A 98 -2.63 14.55 -6.59
C THR A 98 -1.40 14.81 -7.45
N ILE A 99 -1.13 13.99 -8.45
CA ILE A 99 -0.03 14.20 -9.41
C ILE A 99 -0.19 15.56 -10.11
N LYS A 100 -1.39 15.87 -10.57
CA LYS A 100 -1.70 17.15 -11.21
C LYS A 100 -1.42 18.34 -10.30
N ILE A 101 -1.86 18.28 -9.05
CA ILE A 101 -1.64 19.34 -8.05
C ILE A 101 -0.14 19.55 -7.79
N ILE A 102 0.63 18.48 -7.63
CA ILE A 102 2.08 18.56 -7.41
C ILE A 102 2.75 19.17 -8.63
N ARG A 103 2.42 18.73 -9.84
CA ARG A 103 2.98 19.27 -11.08
C ARG A 103 2.71 20.77 -11.26
N GLU A 104 1.50 21.20 -10.96
CA GLU A 104 1.11 22.62 -11.08
C GLU A 104 1.72 23.49 -9.97
N GLY A 105 1.97 22.93 -8.80
CA GLY A 105 2.51 23.65 -7.64
C GLY A 105 4.04 23.70 -7.54
N ASP A 106 4.73 22.82 -8.22
CA ASP A 106 6.19 22.72 -8.18
C ASP A 106 6.80 22.93 -9.57
N PRO A 107 7.45 24.10 -9.83
CA PRO A 107 8.06 24.39 -11.14
C PRO A 107 9.15 23.39 -11.57
N ALA A 108 9.74 22.65 -10.63
CA ALA A 108 10.75 21.63 -10.92
C ALA A 108 10.13 20.29 -11.35
N SER A 109 8.82 20.08 -11.16
CA SER A 109 8.13 18.85 -11.48
C SER A 109 7.40 18.95 -12.82
N ASP A 110 8.06 18.63 -13.90
CA ASP A 110 7.50 18.60 -15.25
C ASP A 110 7.13 17.19 -15.75
N ASN A 111 7.50 16.17 -14.98
CA ASN A 111 7.36 14.75 -15.33
C ASN A 111 6.57 13.98 -14.28
N ASP A 112 5.40 13.47 -14.67
CA ASP A 112 4.52 12.69 -13.78
C ASP A 112 5.20 11.40 -13.28
N GLY A 113 6.02 10.75 -14.10
CA GLY A 113 6.80 9.57 -13.70
C GLY A 113 7.80 9.88 -12.59
N GLU A 114 8.45 11.03 -12.63
CA GLU A 114 9.36 11.49 -11.57
C GLU A 114 8.59 11.73 -10.26
N ILE A 115 7.42 12.37 -10.32
CA ILE A 115 6.57 12.59 -9.15
C ILE A 115 6.23 11.25 -8.48
N VAL A 116 5.77 10.27 -9.25
CA VAL A 116 5.43 8.94 -8.74
C VAL A 116 6.64 8.21 -8.16
N ALA A 117 7.79 8.31 -8.82
CA ALA A 117 8.99 7.57 -8.43
C ALA A 117 9.74 8.18 -7.23
N THR A 118 9.76 9.50 -7.10
CA THR A 118 10.72 10.18 -6.21
C THR A 118 10.10 11.07 -5.14
N TYR A 119 8.89 11.56 -5.32
CA TYR A 119 8.27 12.47 -4.36
C TYR A 119 7.80 11.74 -3.10
N PRO A 120 8.40 12.01 -1.93
CA PRO A 120 8.01 11.34 -0.67
C PRO A 120 6.55 11.61 -0.29
N GLY A 121 6.05 12.82 -0.54
CA GLY A 121 4.66 13.19 -0.27
C GLY A 121 3.67 12.38 -1.10
N PHE A 122 3.95 12.13 -2.37
CA PHE A 122 3.14 11.25 -3.21
C PHE A 122 3.12 9.81 -2.68
N LYS A 123 4.29 9.27 -2.33
CA LYS A 123 4.40 7.92 -1.75
C LYS A 123 3.61 7.80 -0.44
N ALA A 124 3.67 8.81 0.41
CA ALA A 124 2.92 8.83 1.67
C ALA A 124 1.41 8.79 1.42
N ILE A 125 0.90 9.58 0.47
CA ILE A 125 -0.51 9.59 0.10
C ILE A 125 -0.93 8.25 -0.51
N LEU A 126 -0.13 7.68 -1.39
CA LEU A 126 -0.36 6.37 -2.00
C LEU A 126 -0.48 5.27 -0.94
N CYS A 127 0.49 5.18 -0.04
CA CYS A 127 0.47 4.21 1.05
C CYS A 127 -0.73 4.41 1.99
N TYR A 128 -1.05 5.66 2.32
CA TYR A 128 -2.21 5.98 3.13
C TYR A 128 -3.52 5.53 2.47
N ARG A 129 -3.71 5.81 1.19
CA ARG A 129 -4.92 5.43 0.45
C ARG A 129 -5.11 3.92 0.36
N ILE A 130 -4.03 3.20 0.06
CA ILE A 130 -4.05 1.73 0.02
C ILE A 130 -4.33 1.16 1.42
N GLY A 131 -3.63 1.63 2.44
CA GLY A 131 -3.82 1.21 3.82
C GLY A 131 -5.23 1.48 4.33
N HIS A 132 -5.79 2.64 4.00
CA HIS A 132 -7.16 3.00 4.34
C HIS A 132 -8.19 2.07 3.67
N LEU A 133 -7.96 1.69 2.41
CA LEU A 133 -8.82 0.72 1.72
C LEU A 133 -8.82 -0.64 2.43
N PHE A 134 -7.65 -1.14 2.84
CA PHE A 134 -7.56 -2.36 3.63
C PHE A 134 -8.30 -2.24 4.98
N TYR A 135 -8.15 -1.11 5.65
CA TYR A 135 -8.84 -0.85 6.90
C TYR A 135 -10.38 -0.85 6.75
N GLN A 136 -10.89 -0.21 5.69
CA GLN A 136 -12.33 -0.16 5.41
C GLN A 136 -12.92 -1.53 5.08
N LYS A 137 -12.13 -2.40 4.47
CA LYS A 137 -12.55 -3.77 4.11
C LYS A 137 -12.43 -4.76 5.27
N GLY A 138 -11.83 -4.36 6.38
CA GLY A 138 -11.61 -5.20 7.58
C GLY A 138 -10.42 -6.09 7.42
#